data_a89a768526bad6ff9d10599fb83624d9
#
_entry.id   a89a768526bad6ff9d10599fb83624d9
#
_cell.length_a   1.000
_cell.length_b   1.000
_cell.length_c   1.000
_cell.angle_alpha   90.00
_cell.angle_beta   90.00
_cell.angle_gamma   90.00
#
_symmetry.space_group_name_H-M   'P 1'
#
loop_
_entity.id
_entity.type
_entity.pdbx_description
1 polymer ?
#
loop_
_entity_poly.entity_id
_entity_poly.type
_entity_poly.pdbx_seq_one_letter_code
_entity_poly.pdbx_strand_id
1 'polypeptide(L)'
;EMCIRDRLDGKKGVAQKIVYGAFEQVAEKSGKDAIEVFEEAMNNIMPQLEVKARRIGGATYQVPIEVRPDRRQALALRWLTFFSRKRGEKTMKERLAGEIMDAANNTGSAVKKREDTHKMAESNKAFAHFRW
;
A
#
# COMPACT_ATOMS: atom_id res chain seq x y z
N GLU A 1 9.19 10.68 0.85
CA GLU A 1 7.77 10.60 0.51
C GLU A 1 6.96 9.83 1.55
N MET A 2 7.49 8.70 2.02
CA MET A 2 6.85 7.93 3.07
C MET A 2 6.67 8.74 4.36
N CYS A 3 7.63 9.57 4.72
CA CYS A 3 7.53 10.43 5.89
C CYS A 3 6.35 11.41 5.78
N ILE A 4 6.08 11.90 4.57
CA ILE A 4 4.93 12.78 4.32
C ILE A 4 3.62 12.02 4.51
N ARG A 5 3.55 10.78 4.05
CA ARG A 5 2.35 9.96 4.16
C ARG A 5 2.06 9.52 5.59
N ASP A 6 3.11 9.30 6.37
CA ASP A 6 2.95 8.82 7.75
C ASP A 6 2.62 9.92 8.75
N ARG A 7 2.91 11.17 8.43
CA ARG A 7 2.68 12.24 9.39
C ARG A 7 1.20 12.59 9.51
N LEU A 8 0.75 12.66 10.76
CA LEU A 8 -0.59 13.12 11.10
C LEU A 8 -0.47 14.52 11.73
N ASP A 9 -1.40 15.41 11.41
CA ASP A 9 -1.46 16.75 12.00
C ASP A 9 -0.15 17.56 11.81
N GLY A 10 0.58 17.31 10.73
CA GLY A 10 1.83 18.00 10.44
C GLY A 10 3.02 17.60 11.29
N LYS A 11 2.97 16.50 12.03
CA LYS A 11 4.04 16.04 12.94
C LYS A 11 5.17 15.33 12.17
N LYS A 12 5.87 16.06 11.33
CA LYS A 12 6.94 15.50 10.48
C LYS A 12 8.07 14.85 11.28
N GLY A 13 8.54 15.50 12.36
CA GLY A 13 9.63 14.96 13.16
C GLY A 13 9.29 13.64 13.81
N VAL A 14 8.07 13.49 14.33
CA VAL A 14 7.59 12.24 14.92
C VAL A 14 7.51 11.16 13.84
N ALA A 15 6.97 11.48 12.66
CA ALA A 15 6.85 10.52 11.57
C ALA A 15 8.22 10.05 11.08
N GLN A 16 9.20 10.95 10.97
CA GLN A 16 10.56 10.57 10.59
C GLN A 16 11.18 9.59 11.56
N LYS A 17 11.02 9.81 12.87
CA LYS A 17 11.52 8.87 13.89
C LYS A 17 10.87 7.50 13.77
N ILE A 18 9.58 7.46 13.51
CA ILE A 18 8.83 6.22 13.32
C ILE A 18 9.38 5.45 12.12
N VAL A 19 9.54 6.12 10.99
CA VAL A 19 10.01 5.49 9.75
C VAL A 19 11.44 4.97 9.90
N TYR A 20 12.34 5.78 10.42
CA TYR A 20 13.74 5.36 10.60
C TYR A 20 13.87 4.23 11.62
N GLY A 21 13.12 4.30 12.72
CA GLY A 21 13.10 3.23 13.71
C GLY A 21 12.50 1.94 13.16
N ALA A 22 11.49 2.03 12.31
CA ALA A 22 10.93 0.86 11.64
C ALA A 22 11.96 0.20 10.71
N PHE A 23 12.71 1.01 9.97
CA PHE A 23 13.75 0.48 9.08
C PHE A 23 14.87 -0.20 9.86
N GLU A 24 15.26 0.35 11.01
CA GLU A 24 16.25 -0.31 11.89
C GLU A 24 15.75 -1.68 12.35
N GLN A 25 14.50 -1.77 12.77
CA GLN A 25 13.91 -3.05 13.19
C GLN A 25 13.83 -4.05 12.04
N VAL A 26 13.47 -3.59 10.85
CA VAL A 26 13.43 -4.46 9.66
C VAL A 26 14.82 -5.01 9.37
N ALA A 27 15.84 -4.16 9.40
CA ALA A 27 17.22 -4.59 9.16
C ALA A 27 17.69 -5.63 10.19
N GLU A 28 17.38 -5.41 11.46
CA GLU A 28 17.76 -6.34 12.54
C GLU A 28 17.07 -7.70 12.37
N LYS A 29 15.77 -7.69 12.15
CA LYS A 29 14.97 -8.93 12.11
C LYS A 29 15.17 -9.72 10.82
N SER A 30 15.36 -9.05 9.70
CA SER A 30 15.51 -9.72 8.40
C SER A 30 16.95 -10.10 8.08
N GLY A 31 17.93 -9.42 8.72
CA GLY A 31 19.34 -9.58 8.39
C GLY A 31 19.72 -9.01 7.03
N LYS A 32 18.83 -8.28 6.38
CA LYS A 32 19.04 -7.63 5.08
C LYS A 32 18.99 -6.12 5.22
N ASP A 33 19.45 -5.41 4.18
CA ASP A 33 19.30 -3.96 4.13
C ASP A 33 17.81 -3.60 4.15
N ALA A 34 17.43 -2.68 5.04
CA ALA A 34 16.05 -2.23 5.19
C ALA A 34 15.46 -1.68 3.88
N ILE A 35 16.27 -0.99 3.08
CA ILE A 35 15.82 -0.42 1.81
C ILE A 35 15.46 -1.53 0.84
N GLU A 36 16.25 -2.60 0.77
CA GLU A 36 15.95 -3.74 -0.10
C GLU A 36 14.64 -4.41 0.29
N VAL A 37 14.44 -4.64 1.60
CA VAL A 37 13.20 -5.24 2.11
C VAL A 37 12.02 -4.32 1.82
N PHE A 38 12.19 -3.02 2.00
CA PHE A 38 11.15 -2.03 1.72
C PHE A 38 10.78 -2.00 0.24
N GLU A 39 11.75 -2.03 -0.66
CA GLU A 39 11.49 -2.07 -2.11
C GLU A 39 10.72 -3.32 -2.51
N GLU A 40 11.10 -4.47 -1.96
CA GLU A 40 10.38 -5.72 -2.20
C GLU A 40 8.95 -5.65 -1.68
N ALA A 41 8.75 -5.10 -0.49
CA ALA A 41 7.42 -4.89 0.09
C ALA A 41 6.59 -3.98 -0.81
N MET A 42 7.15 -2.87 -1.29
CA MET A 42 6.46 -1.94 -2.18
C MET A 42 6.05 -2.62 -3.48
N ASN A 43 6.93 -3.39 -4.07
CA ASN A 43 6.61 -4.13 -5.31
C ASN A 43 5.46 -5.11 -5.10
N ASN A 44 5.39 -5.72 -3.93
CA ASN A 44 4.31 -6.66 -3.60
C ASN A 44 2.98 -5.96 -3.30
N ILE A 45 3.00 -4.70 -2.87
CA ILE A 45 1.79 -3.94 -2.53
C ILE A 45 1.25 -3.16 -3.73
N MET A 46 2.12 -2.70 -4.64
CA MET A 46 1.70 -1.83 -5.75
C MET A 46 0.67 -2.49 -6.65
N PRO A 47 -0.53 -1.90 -6.82
CA PRO A 47 -1.55 -2.45 -7.70
C PRO A 47 -1.27 -2.09 -9.16
N GLN A 48 -1.56 -3.00 -10.08
CA GLN A 48 -1.48 -2.73 -11.50
C GLN A 48 -2.81 -2.25 -12.08
N LEU A 49 -3.90 -2.67 -11.45
CA LEU A 49 -5.25 -2.33 -11.87
C LEU A 49 -6.06 -1.81 -10.69
N GLU A 50 -6.97 -0.88 -10.99
CA GLU A 50 -7.97 -0.44 -10.02
C GLU A 50 -9.31 -0.30 -10.74
N VAL A 51 -10.39 -0.14 -9.97
CA VAL A 51 -11.70 0.11 -10.55
C VAL A 51 -12.09 1.56 -10.29
N LYS A 52 -12.69 2.17 -11.30
CA LYS A 52 -13.16 3.55 -11.22
C LYS A 52 -14.62 3.60 -11.62
N ALA A 53 -15.43 4.28 -10.82
CA ALA A 53 -16.85 4.39 -11.12
C ALA A 53 -17.07 5.28 -12.34
N ARG A 54 -17.91 4.81 -13.26
CA ARG A 54 -18.33 5.60 -14.42
C ARG A 54 -19.83 5.47 -14.59
N ARG A 55 -20.47 6.59 -14.84
CA ARG A 55 -21.91 6.65 -15.00
C ARG A 55 -22.27 6.67 -16.49
N ILE A 56 -23.07 5.69 -16.91
CA ILE A 56 -23.50 5.56 -18.30
C ILE A 56 -25.01 5.28 -18.29
N GLY A 57 -25.79 6.14 -18.94
CA GLY A 57 -27.23 5.95 -19.05
C GLY A 57 -27.96 5.84 -17.71
N GLY A 58 -27.51 6.56 -16.69
CA GLY A 58 -28.10 6.50 -15.36
C GLY A 58 -27.64 5.38 -14.47
N ALA A 59 -26.89 4.40 -15.00
CA ALA A 59 -26.30 3.31 -14.22
C ALA A 59 -24.84 3.61 -13.91
N THR A 60 -24.35 3.17 -12.74
CA THR A 60 -22.96 3.33 -12.33
C THR A 60 -22.24 2.01 -12.51
N TYR A 61 -21.14 2.01 -13.27
CA TYR A 61 -20.32 0.85 -13.51
C TYR A 61 -18.93 1.03 -12.88
N GLN A 62 -18.38 -0.05 -12.32
CA GLN A 62 -17.02 -0.09 -11.84
C GLN A 62 -16.14 -0.54 -13.00
N VAL A 63 -15.40 0.40 -13.58
CA VAL A 63 -14.58 0.14 -14.78
C VAL A 63 -13.13 -0.11 -14.39
N PRO A 64 -12.54 -1.27 -14.75
CA PRO A 64 -11.12 -1.51 -14.46
C PRO A 64 -10.24 -0.66 -15.36
N ILE A 65 -9.23 -0.03 -14.76
CA ILE A 65 -8.24 0.78 -15.48
C ILE A 65 -6.84 0.45 -14.98
N GLU A 66 -5.85 0.68 -15.84
CA GLU A 66 -4.46 0.55 -15.44
C GLU A 66 -4.06 1.71 -14.54
N VAL A 67 -3.25 1.40 -13.52
CA VAL A 67 -2.74 2.40 -12.59
C VAL A 67 -1.40 2.93 -13.11
N ARG A 68 -1.26 4.25 -13.18
CA ARG A 68 0.01 4.89 -13.57
C ARG A 68 1.09 4.59 -12.54
N PRO A 69 2.38 4.52 -12.94
CA PRO A 69 3.46 4.20 -12.00
C PRO A 69 3.54 5.10 -10.78
N ASP A 70 3.35 6.40 -10.94
CA ASP A 70 3.36 7.34 -9.82
C ASP A 70 2.19 7.09 -8.84
N ARG A 71 1.02 6.79 -9.38
CA ARG A 71 -0.14 6.44 -8.54
C ARG A 71 0.02 5.09 -7.87
N ARG A 72 0.68 4.11 -8.53
CA ARG A 72 0.98 2.82 -7.90
C ARG A 72 1.79 3.02 -6.62
N GLN A 73 2.84 3.83 -6.70
CA GLN A 73 3.67 4.13 -5.55
C GLN A 73 2.88 4.84 -4.45
N ALA A 74 2.08 5.84 -4.82
CA ALA A 74 1.25 6.56 -3.85
C ALA A 74 0.25 5.66 -3.16
N LEU A 75 -0.42 4.77 -3.91
CA LEU A 75 -1.37 3.82 -3.33
C LEU A 75 -0.68 2.82 -2.42
N ALA A 76 0.48 2.30 -2.81
CA ALA A 76 1.24 1.36 -2.01
C ALA A 76 1.64 1.98 -0.65
N LEU A 77 2.15 3.20 -0.66
CA LEU A 77 2.50 3.91 0.57
C LEU A 77 1.28 4.18 1.45
N ARG A 78 0.18 4.59 0.84
CA ARG A 78 -1.07 4.85 1.56
C ARG A 78 -1.60 3.59 2.23
N TRP A 79 -1.62 2.48 1.51
CA TRP A 79 -2.10 1.22 2.07
C TRP A 79 -1.17 0.68 3.14
N LEU A 80 0.14 0.77 2.92
CA LEU A 80 1.12 0.35 3.92
C LEU A 80 0.90 1.11 5.23
N THR A 81 0.78 2.42 5.18
CA THR A 81 0.57 3.25 6.36
C THR A 81 -0.78 2.96 7.03
N PHE A 82 -1.85 2.87 6.23
CA PHE A 82 -3.20 2.63 6.72
C PHE A 82 -3.30 1.30 7.47
N PHE A 83 -2.79 0.24 6.89
CA PHE A 83 -2.87 -1.09 7.51
C PHE A 83 -1.87 -1.28 8.63
N SER A 84 -0.74 -0.55 8.61
CA SER A 84 0.17 -0.53 9.76
C SER A 84 -0.52 -0.01 11.02
N ARG A 85 -1.32 1.03 10.89
CA ARG A 85 -2.05 1.62 12.02
C ARG A 85 -3.05 0.65 12.66
N LYS A 86 -3.51 -0.33 11.90
CA LYS A 86 -4.50 -1.32 12.37
C LYS A 86 -3.87 -2.55 13.02
N ARG A 87 -2.55 -2.65 13.04
CA ARG A 87 -1.88 -3.79 13.66
C ARG A 87 -1.91 -3.67 15.19
N GLY A 88 -1.69 -4.80 15.85
CA GLY A 88 -1.80 -4.91 17.31
C GLY A 88 -0.53 -4.61 18.10
N GLU A 89 0.60 -4.29 17.43
CA GLU A 89 1.83 -3.94 18.14
C GLU A 89 1.66 -2.62 18.90
N LYS A 90 2.47 -2.43 19.95
CA LYS A 90 2.34 -1.28 20.84
C LYS A 90 2.67 0.05 20.19
N THR A 91 3.76 0.12 19.42
CA THR A 91 4.21 1.39 18.83
C THR A 91 4.01 1.38 17.33
N MET A 92 3.87 2.56 16.74
CA MET A 92 3.75 2.69 15.28
C MET A 92 5.01 2.20 14.57
N LYS A 93 6.18 2.40 15.19
CA LYS A 93 7.45 1.90 14.68
C LYS A 93 7.42 0.38 14.49
N GLU A 94 6.95 -0.35 15.49
CA GLU A 94 6.82 -1.80 15.43
C GLU A 94 5.75 -2.23 14.41
N ARG A 95 4.63 -1.53 14.37
CA ARG A 95 3.56 -1.79 13.42
C ARG A 95 4.03 -1.63 11.98
N LEU A 96 4.72 -0.55 11.70
CA LEU A 96 5.24 -0.28 10.36
C LEU A 96 6.29 -1.31 9.96
N ALA A 97 7.22 -1.63 10.86
CA ALA A 97 8.23 -2.66 10.60
C ALA A 97 7.60 -4.02 10.31
N GLY A 98 6.60 -4.40 11.11
CA GLY A 98 5.88 -5.67 10.91
C GLY A 98 5.16 -5.72 9.58
N GLU A 99 4.49 -4.65 9.19
CA GLU A 99 3.78 -4.61 7.91
C GLU A 99 4.75 -4.65 6.72
N ILE A 100 5.88 -3.95 6.80
CA ILE A 100 6.91 -4.00 5.76
C ILE A 100 7.44 -5.42 5.60
N MET A 101 7.74 -6.10 6.69
CA MET A 101 8.26 -7.47 6.64
C MET A 101 7.23 -8.44 6.08
N ASP A 102 5.98 -8.33 6.49
CA ASP A 102 4.90 -9.19 5.97
C ASP A 102 4.69 -8.94 4.48
N ALA A 103 4.70 -7.70 4.05
CA ALA A 103 4.55 -7.35 2.63
C ALA A 103 5.71 -7.86 1.79
N ALA A 104 6.93 -7.81 2.31
CA ALA A 104 8.10 -8.36 1.63
C ALA A 104 7.97 -9.88 1.41
N ASN A 105 7.29 -10.56 2.33
CA ASN A 105 6.98 -11.99 2.20
C ASN A 105 5.68 -12.26 1.44
N ASN A 106 5.12 -11.24 0.81
CA ASN A 106 3.87 -11.31 0.03
C ASN A 106 2.67 -11.71 0.89
N THR A 107 2.65 -11.27 2.14
CA THR A 107 1.55 -11.49 3.08
C THR A 107 1.15 -10.16 3.72
N GLY A 108 0.14 -10.20 4.58
CA GLY A 108 -0.30 -9.02 5.32
C GLY A 108 -1.47 -8.30 4.67
N SER A 109 -2.02 -7.34 5.39
CA SER A 109 -3.25 -6.65 4.99
C SER A 109 -3.09 -5.75 3.76
N ALA A 110 -1.93 -5.11 3.60
CA ALA A 110 -1.67 -4.25 2.44
C ALA A 110 -1.62 -5.07 1.15
N VAL A 111 -0.96 -6.23 1.18
CA VAL A 111 -0.92 -7.15 0.03
C VAL A 111 -2.31 -7.71 -0.25
N LYS A 112 -3.06 -8.01 0.79
CA LYS A 112 -4.45 -8.47 0.63
C LYS A 112 -5.31 -7.40 -0.04
N LYS A 113 -5.10 -6.14 0.28
CA LYS A 113 -5.81 -5.03 -0.36
C LYS A 113 -5.50 -4.97 -1.86
N ARG A 114 -4.25 -5.19 -2.25
CA ARG A 114 -3.88 -5.29 -3.66
C ARG A 114 -4.61 -6.44 -4.34
N GLU A 115 -4.61 -7.62 -3.71
CA GLU A 115 -5.28 -8.79 -4.25
C GLU A 115 -6.79 -8.56 -4.40
N ASP A 116 -7.43 -7.94 -3.40
CA ASP A 116 -8.85 -7.62 -3.45
C ASP A 116 -9.15 -6.63 -4.57
N THR A 117 -8.30 -5.63 -4.75
CA THR A 117 -8.44 -4.64 -5.83
C THR A 117 -8.32 -5.30 -7.19
N HIS A 118 -7.36 -6.21 -7.35
CA HIS A 118 -7.20 -6.98 -8.60
C HIS A 118 -8.39 -7.89 -8.87
N LYS A 119 -8.96 -8.51 -7.84
CA LYS A 119 -10.18 -9.32 -7.97
C LYS A 119 -11.37 -8.48 -8.42
N MET A 120 -11.53 -7.29 -7.86
CA MET A 120 -12.59 -6.37 -8.27
C MET A 120 -12.43 -5.97 -9.73
N ALA A 121 -11.21 -5.66 -10.16
CA ALA A 121 -10.93 -5.32 -11.54
C ALA A 121 -11.23 -6.49 -12.48
N GLU A 122 -10.88 -7.71 -12.09
CA GLU A 122 -11.16 -8.90 -12.87
C GLU A 122 -12.65 -9.20 -12.94
N SER A 123 -13.36 -9.07 -11.83
CA SER A 123 -14.83 -9.25 -11.79
C SER A 123 -15.56 -8.27 -12.70
N ASN A 124 -15.00 -7.07 -12.87
CA ASN A 124 -15.59 -6.02 -13.70
C ASN A 124 -14.95 -5.93 -15.10
N LYS A 125 -14.22 -6.95 -15.50
CA LYS A 125 -13.50 -7.00 -16.78
C LYS A 125 -14.43 -6.75 -17.98
N ALA A 126 -15.67 -7.20 -17.90
CA ALA A 126 -16.66 -7.01 -18.96
C ALA A 126 -16.96 -5.53 -19.23
N PHE A 127 -16.68 -4.65 -18.26
CA PHE A 127 -16.92 -3.22 -18.38
C PHE A 127 -15.68 -2.43 -18.85
N ALA A 128 -14.61 -3.11 -19.19
CA ALA A 128 -13.36 -2.46 -19.61
C ALA A 128 -13.55 -1.56 -20.83
N HIS A 129 -14.47 -1.89 -21.71
CA HIS A 129 -14.79 -1.09 -22.90
C HIS A 129 -15.43 0.26 -22.56
N PHE A 130 -15.88 0.47 -21.33
CA PHE A 130 -16.43 1.75 -20.87
C PHE A 130 -15.36 2.71 -20.37
N ARG A 131 -14.10 2.29 -20.29
CA ARG A 131 -13.05 3.17 -19.75
C ARG A 131 -12.79 4.36 -20.66
N TRP A 132 -12.33 5.43 -20.03
CA TRP A 132 -12.14 6.71 -20.68
C TRP A 132 -10.72 7.26 -20.53
#